data_0ccc4c3ede140427f51d7d13747b0cc0
#
_entry.id   0ccc4c3ede140427f51d7d13747b0cc0
#
_cell.length_a   1.000
_cell.length_b   1.000
_cell.length_c   1.000
_cell.angle_alpha   90.00
_cell.angle_beta   90.00
_cell.angle_gamma   90.00
#
_symmetry.space_group_name_H-M   'P 1'
#
loop_
_entity.id
_entity.type
_entity.pdbx_description
1 polymer ?
#
loop_
_entity_poly.entity_id
_entity_poly.type
_entity_poly.pdbx_seq_one_letter_code
_entity_poly.pdbx_strand_id
1 'polypeptide(L)'
;MKVLALDYGRARTGVAVSDSTGTLARPLTVVEKTGTAAGMRVLLDRIAEQGPELVVVGLPLNLRGEQGAQARETLAFVERLRGRCPVPVETYDERFTTTLAGRTAGSKHGDDALAAAHLLEGYLTRLAG
;
A
#
# COMPACT_ATOMS: atom_id res chain seq x y z
N MET A 1 2.53 -8.16 -15.00
CA MET A 1 3.43 -7.74 -13.90
C MET A 1 2.72 -7.89 -12.56
N LYS A 2 3.38 -8.51 -11.62
CA LYS A 2 2.81 -8.69 -10.29
C LYS A 2 3.14 -7.47 -9.42
N VAL A 3 2.11 -6.84 -8.86
CA VAL A 3 2.24 -5.63 -8.07
C VAL A 3 1.74 -5.88 -6.66
N LEU A 4 2.47 -5.35 -5.68
CA LEU A 4 2.06 -5.41 -4.29
C LEU A 4 1.78 -4.00 -3.81
N ALA A 5 0.65 -3.80 -3.15
CA ALA A 5 0.24 -2.48 -2.68
C ALA A 5 0.22 -2.43 -1.16
N LEU A 6 0.62 -1.28 -0.63
CA LEU A 6 0.67 -1.03 0.79
C LEU A 6 -0.20 0.18 1.12
N ASP A 7 -1.05 0.02 2.11
CA ASP A 7 -1.81 1.11 2.70
C ASP A 7 -1.20 1.35 4.08
N TYR A 8 -0.25 2.27 4.13
CA TYR A 8 0.53 2.52 5.33
C TYR A 8 -0.31 3.16 6.42
N GLY A 9 -0.22 2.60 7.63
CA GLY A 9 -0.77 3.20 8.82
C GLY A 9 0.22 3.07 9.96
N ARG A 10 0.14 3.99 10.92
CA ARG A 10 1.07 4.00 12.04
C ARG A 10 0.97 2.71 12.85
N ALA A 11 -0.24 2.26 13.11
CA ALA A 11 -0.47 1.04 13.87
C ALA A 11 -0.40 -0.21 13.01
N ARG A 12 -0.96 -0.13 11.81
CA ARG A 12 -1.08 -1.28 10.91
C ARG A 12 -0.95 -0.83 9.47
N THR A 13 -0.31 -1.67 8.65
CA THR A 13 -0.19 -1.46 7.21
C THR A 13 -0.92 -2.59 6.50
N GLY A 14 -1.90 -2.25 5.69
CA GLY A 14 -2.61 -3.22 4.87
C GLY A 14 -1.77 -3.60 3.67
N VAL A 15 -1.82 -4.87 3.29
CA VAL A 15 -1.06 -5.40 2.16
C VAL A 15 -2.00 -6.11 1.20
N ALA A 16 -1.89 -5.77 -0.08
CA ALA A 16 -2.63 -6.44 -1.14
C ALA A 16 -1.68 -6.82 -2.25
N VAL A 17 -2.08 -7.78 -3.07
CA VAL A 17 -1.22 -8.25 -4.14
C VAL A 17 -2.05 -8.53 -5.38
N SER A 18 -1.47 -8.29 -6.55
CA SER A 18 -2.13 -8.64 -7.80
C SER A 18 -1.75 -10.04 -8.23
N ASP A 19 -2.47 -10.56 -9.22
CA ASP A 19 -2.05 -11.78 -9.90
C ASP A 19 -0.84 -11.44 -10.78
N SER A 20 -0.27 -12.47 -11.41
CA SER A 20 0.92 -12.30 -12.23
C SER A 20 0.68 -11.44 -13.46
N THR A 21 -0.56 -11.33 -13.91
CA THR A 21 -0.91 -10.51 -15.07
C THR A 21 -1.15 -9.05 -14.73
N GLY A 22 -1.27 -8.73 -13.44
CA GLY A 22 -1.57 -7.37 -13.01
C GLY A 22 -3.00 -6.96 -13.30
N THR A 23 -3.93 -7.90 -13.30
CA THR A 23 -5.33 -7.66 -13.63
C THR A 23 -6.22 -7.62 -12.41
N LEU A 24 -6.03 -8.55 -11.49
CA LEU A 24 -6.88 -8.68 -10.30
C LEU A 24 -6.09 -8.36 -9.05
N ALA A 25 -6.74 -7.66 -8.13
CA ALA A 25 -6.16 -7.33 -6.84
C ALA A 25 -6.88 -8.10 -5.74
N ARG A 26 -6.15 -8.60 -4.77
CA ARG A 26 -6.74 -9.24 -3.61
C ARG A 26 -6.05 -8.82 -2.32
N PRO A 27 -6.81 -8.73 -1.21
CA PRO A 27 -6.18 -8.45 0.08
C PRO A 27 -5.31 -9.64 0.49
N LEU A 28 -4.18 -9.36 1.10
CA LEU A 28 -3.25 -10.39 1.49
C LEU A 28 -3.13 -10.52 3.00
N THR A 29 -2.72 -9.46 3.66
CA THR A 29 -2.47 -9.50 5.10
C THR A 29 -2.37 -8.10 5.67
N VAL A 30 -2.17 -8.03 6.96
CA VAL A 30 -1.91 -6.77 7.68
C VAL A 30 -0.62 -6.98 8.47
N VAL A 31 0.27 -6.00 8.41
CA VAL A 31 1.52 -6.03 9.17
C VAL A 31 1.49 -4.89 10.17
N GLU A 32 1.76 -5.21 11.43
CA GLU A 32 1.71 -4.22 12.50
C GLU A 32 3.02 -3.44 12.61
N LYS A 33 2.90 -2.17 12.92
CA LYS A 33 4.03 -1.31 13.30
C LYS A 33 5.19 -1.35 12.31
N THR A 34 4.87 -1.18 11.04
CA THR A 34 5.90 -1.20 9.99
C THR A 34 6.88 -0.03 10.12
N GLY A 35 6.54 0.97 10.94
CA GLY A 35 7.48 2.05 11.23
C GLY A 35 8.61 1.65 12.16
N THR A 36 8.51 0.49 12.82
CA THR A 36 9.56 -0.01 13.67
C THR A 36 10.47 -0.96 12.90
N ALA A 37 11.66 -1.22 13.43
CA ALA A 37 12.60 -2.14 12.78
C ALA A 37 11.99 -3.54 12.67
N ALA A 38 11.32 -4.00 13.72
CA ALA A 38 10.72 -5.33 13.72
C ALA A 38 9.57 -5.43 12.70
N GLY A 39 8.69 -4.41 12.67
CA GLY A 39 7.58 -4.40 11.73
C GLY A 39 8.06 -4.31 10.29
N MET A 40 9.09 -3.50 10.04
CA MET A 40 9.67 -3.40 8.70
C MET A 40 10.23 -4.75 8.25
N ARG A 41 10.88 -5.49 9.16
CA ARG A 41 11.42 -6.80 8.80
C ARG A 41 10.31 -7.77 8.40
N VAL A 42 9.21 -7.77 9.16
CA VAL A 42 8.06 -8.64 8.82
C VAL A 42 7.51 -8.25 7.45
N LEU A 43 7.39 -6.96 7.19
CA LEU A 43 6.89 -6.48 5.89
C LEU A 43 7.81 -6.93 4.75
N LEU A 44 9.11 -6.78 4.93
CA LEU A 44 10.07 -7.19 3.90
C LEU A 44 9.99 -8.70 3.64
N ASP A 45 9.75 -9.49 4.69
CA ASP A 45 9.55 -10.93 4.52
C ASP A 45 8.29 -11.23 3.70
N ARG A 46 7.21 -10.50 3.96
CA ARG A 46 5.97 -10.69 3.18
C ARG A 46 6.19 -10.32 1.72
N ILE A 47 6.92 -9.23 1.48
CA ILE A 47 7.22 -8.81 0.11
C ILE A 47 8.06 -9.90 -0.59
N ALA A 48 9.06 -10.41 0.09
CA ALA A 48 9.93 -11.44 -0.51
C ALA A 48 9.15 -12.71 -0.84
N GLU A 49 8.22 -13.11 0.03
CA GLU A 49 7.40 -14.30 -0.20
C GLU A 49 6.54 -14.17 -1.44
N GLN A 50 6.04 -12.97 -1.72
CA GLN A 50 5.17 -12.75 -2.86
C GLN A 50 5.94 -12.54 -4.16
N GLY A 51 7.16 -12.07 -4.08
CA GLY A 51 7.99 -11.84 -5.25
C GLY A 51 7.40 -10.86 -6.27
N PRO A 52 6.89 -9.70 -5.84
CA PRO A 52 6.34 -8.75 -6.81
C PRO A 52 7.44 -8.10 -7.62
N GLU A 53 7.06 -7.52 -8.74
CA GLU A 53 7.98 -6.76 -9.58
C GLU A 53 7.95 -5.28 -9.21
N LEU A 54 6.93 -4.84 -8.50
CA LEU A 54 6.76 -3.45 -8.11
C LEU A 54 5.97 -3.37 -6.81
N VAL A 55 6.35 -2.44 -5.95
CA VAL A 55 5.58 -2.13 -4.73
C VAL A 55 5.02 -0.72 -4.87
N VAL A 56 3.73 -0.57 -4.60
CA VAL A 56 3.03 0.71 -4.66
C VAL A 56 2.53 1.07 -3.27
N VAL A 57 2.80 2.30 -2.84
CA VAL A 57 2.34 2.79 -1.54
C VAL A 57 1.36 3.94 -1.76
N GLY A 58 0.19 3.83 -1.18
CA GLY A 58 -0.81 4.90 -1.28
C GLY A 58 -0.37 6.15 -0.53
N LEU A 59 -0.48 7.28 -1.18
CA LEU A 59 -0.10 8.56 -0.58
C LEU A 59 -1.37 9.36 -0.24
N PRO A 60 -1.64 9.59 1.05
CA PRO A 60 -2.87 10.28 1.45
C PRO A 60 -2.74 11.79 1.33
N LEU A 61 -3.10 12.32 0.16
CA LEU A 61 -3.13 13.75 -0.08
C LEU A 61 -4.52 14.29 0.20
N ASN A 62 -4.63 15.58 0.54
CA ASN A 62 -5.95 16.18 0.67
C ASN A 62 -6.53 16.44 -0.72
N LEU A 63 -7.76 16.97 -0.78
CA LEU A 63 -8.44 17.18 -2.06
C LEU A 63 -7.70 18.13 -2.99
N ARG A 64 -6.85 19.00 -2.43
CA ARG A 64 -6.04 19.93 -3.22
C ARG A 64 -4.71 19.35 -3.65
N GLY A 65 -4.42 18.12 -3.27
CA GLY A 65 -3.15 17.50 -3.58
C GLY A 65 -2.02 17.88 -2.64
N GLU A 66 -2.36 18.45 -1.49
CA GLU A 66 -1.35 18.90 -0.53
C GLU A 66 -1.00 17.80 0.46
N GLN A 67 0.25 17.81 0.90
CA GLN A 67 0.74 16.84 1.86
C GLN A 67 0.49 17.32 3.29
N GLY A 68 -0.32 16.57 4.04
CA GLY A 68 -0.47 16.79 5.46
C GLY A 68 0.53 15.95 6.25
N ALA A 69 0.33 15.91 7.56
CA ALA A 69 1.23 15.15 8.44
C ALA A 69 1.29 13.68 8.07
N GLN A 70 0.14 13.08 7.75
CA GLN A 70 0.08 11.67 7.40
C GLN A 70 0.81 11.38 6.10
N ALA A 71 0.70 12.27 5.11
CA ALA A 71 1.41 12.10 3.84
C ALA A 71 2.92 12.17 4.06
N ARG A 72 3.37 13.09 4.92
CA ARG A 72 4.79 13.20 5.22
C ARG A 72 5.32 11.97 5.94
N GLU A 73 4.52 11.42 6.86
CA GLU A 73 4.86 10.17 7.54
C GLU A 73 4.99 9.02 6.55
N THR A 74 4.05 8.96 5.62
CA THR A 74 4.04 7.92 4.59
C THR A 74 5.27 8.04 3.71
N LEU A 75 5.65 9.26 3.32
CA LEU A 75 6.84 9.46 2.49
C LEU A 75 8.10 9.06 3.23
N ALA A 76 8.18 9.32 4.53
CA ALA A 76 9.33 8.89 5.32
C ALA A 76 9.40 7.35 5.36
N PHE A 77 8.26 6.69 5.50
CA PHE A 77 8.19 5.24 5.44
C PHE A 77 8.66 4.72 4.08
N VAL A 78 8.19 5.36 3.00
CA VAL A 78 8.57 4.97 1.64
C VAL A 78 10.09 5.04 1.45
N GLU A 79 10.72 6.09 1.95
CA GLU A 79 12.17 6.22 1.81
C GLU A 79 12.92 5.12 2.56
N ARG A 80 12.45 4.77 3.76
CA ARG A 80 13.07 3.66 4.49
C ARG A 80 12.86 2.34 3.78
N LEU A 81 11.67 2.14 3.20
CA LEU A 81 11.38 0.92 2.46
C LEU A 81 12.25 0.82 1.22
N ARG A 82 12.40 1.92 0.49
CA ARG A 82 13.23 1.94 -0.71
C ARG A 82 14.67 1.51 -0.44
N GLY A 83 15.19 1.89 0.71
CA GLY A 83 16.55 1.55 1.06
C GLY A 83 16.79 0.08 1.32
N ARG A 84 15.73 -0.71 1.46
CA ARG A 84 15.82 -2.12 1.84
C ARG A 84 15.08 -3.05 0.91
N CYS A 85 14.19 -2.53 0.09
CA CYS A 85 13.35 -3.36 -0.79
C CYS A 85 14.11 -3.67 -2.08
N PRO A 86 14.09 -4.94 -2.52
CA PRO A 86 14.83 -5.32 -3.73
C PRO A 86 14.15 -4.91 -5.03
N VAL A 87 12.91 -4.42 -4.98
CA VAL A 87 12.16 -4.01 -6.16
C VAL A 87 11.79 -2.53 -6.04
N PRO A 88 11.45 -1.87 -7.16
CA PRO A 88 11.05 -0.46 -7.10
C PRO A 88 9.85 -0.22 -6.20
N VAL A 89 9.85 0.93 -5.54
CA VAL A 89 8.75 1.37 -4.67
C VAL A 89 8.24 2.70 -5.21
N GLU A 90 6.97 2.75 -5.58
CA GLU A 90 6.33 3.96 -6.10
C GLU A 90 5.21 4.41 -5.18
N THR A 91 4.88 5.69 -5.24
CA THR A 91 3.71 6.19 -4.53
C THR A 91 2.56 6.37 -5.51
N TYR A 92 1.34 6.27 -4.98
CA TYR A 92 0.13 6.44 -5.78
C TYR A 92 -0.82 7.35 -5.00
N ASP A 93 -1.32 8.38 -5.67
CA ASP A 93 -2.21 9.35 -5.05
C ASP A 93 -3.54 8.70 -4.71
N GLU A 94 -3.85 8.59 -3.41
CA GLU A 94 -5.07 7.92 -2.96
C GLU A 94 -6.34 8.63 -3.36
N ARG A 95 -6.26 9.90 -3.79
CA ARG A 95 -7.43 10.60 -4.30
C ARG A 95 -8.02 9.89 -5.52
N PHE A 96 -7.21 9.12 -6.23
CA PHE A 96 -7.68 8.38 -7.41
C PHE A 96 -8.31 7.04 -7.05
N THR A 97 -8.30 6.65 -5.80
CA THR A 97 -8.98 5.45 -5.35
C THR A 97 -10.45 5.80 -5.16
N THR A 98 -11.30 5.23 -5.98
CA THR A 98 -12.68 5.65 -6.08
C THR A 98 -13.63 4.99 -5.11
N THR A 99 -13.21 3.97 -4.43
CA THR A 99 -14.12 3.23 -3.60
C THR A 99 -14.35 3.89 -2.24
N LEU A 100 -15.60 4.03 -1.89
CA LEU A 100 -15.98 4.54 -0.59
C LEU A 100 -16.09 3.43 0.45
N ALA A 101 -16.28 2.20 -0.01
CA ALA A 101 -16.48 1.08 0.90
C ALA A 101 -15.26 0.80 1.76
N GLY A 102 -14.09 0.90 1.18
CA GLY A 102 -12.85 0.66 1.90
C GLY A 102 -12.46 1.76 2.86
N ARG A 103 -13.23 2.84 2.86
CA ARG A 103 -12.91 4.00 3.71
C ARG A 103 -13.94 4.23 4.80
N THR A 104 -14.67 3.22 5.12
CA THR A 104 -15.67 3.30 6.15
C THR A 104 -15.03 3.63 7.49
N ALA A 105 -15.62 4.56 8.19
CA ALA A 105 -15.13 4.93 9.52
C ALA A 105 -15.18 3.72 10.44
N GLY A 106 -14.22 3.58 11.31
CA GLY A 106 -14.16 2.47 12.22
C GLY A 106 -13.58 1.21 11.60
N SER A 107 -12.77 1.39 10.57
CA SER A 107 -12.05 0.30 9.94
C SER A 107 -11.43 -0.66 10.95
N LYS A 108 -11.54 -1.95 10.67
CA LYS A 108 -10.99 -2.99 11.51
C LYS A 108 -9.83 -3.67 10.79
N HIS A 109 -9.20 -4.64 11.45
CA HIS A 109 -8.01 -5.27 10.91
C HIS A 109 -8.18 -5.80 9.49
N GLY A 110 -9.33 -6.45 9.22
CA GLY A 110 -9.59 -6.97 7.89
C GLY A 110 -9.75 -5.88 6.84
N ASP A 111 -10.18 -4.71 7.28
CA ASP A 111 -10.42 -3.58 6.37
C ASP A 111 -9.13 -2.94 5.89
N ASP A 112 -8.04 -3.06 6.65
CA ASP A 112 -6.76 -2.49 6.24
C ASP A 112 -6.24 -3.17 4.98
N ALA A 113 -6.33 -4.50 4.92
CA ALA A 113 -5.92 -5.22 3.73
C ALA A 113 -6.89 -4.98 2.58
N LEU A 114 -8.18 -4.85 2.88
CA LEU A 114 -9.17 -4.53 1.86
C LEU A 114 -8.93 -3.14 1.28
N ALA A 115 -8.58 -2.18 2.12
CA ALA A 115 -8.25 -0.84 1.64
C ALA A 115 -7.04 -0.88 0.70
N ALA A 116 -6.03 -1.69 1.03
CA ALA A 116 -4.89 -1.87 0.14
C ALA A 116 -5.30 -2.51 -1.18
N ALA A 117 -6.24 -3.45 -1.17
CA ALA A 117 -6.74 -4.07 -2.39
C ALA A 117 -7.46 -3.06 -3.27
N HIS A 118 -8.27 -2.18 -2.67
CA HIS A 118 -8.94 -1.12 -3.44
C HIS A 118 -7.95 -0.13 -4.03
N LEU A 119 -6.92 0.22 -3.27
CA LEU A 119 -5.85 1.06 -3.76
C LEU A 119 -5.19 0.41 -4.98
N LEU A 120 -4.90 -0.87 -4.87
CA LEU A 120 -4.26 -1.61 -5.96
C LEU A 120 -5.14 -1.67 -7.19
N GLU A 121 -6.44 -1.90 -7.01
CA GLU A 121 -7.38 -1.88 -8.14
C GLU A 121 -7.34 -0.56 -8.89
N GLY A 122 -7.31 0.54 -8.15
CA GLY A 122 -7.22 1.86 -8.76
C GLY A 122 -5.93 2.04 -9.55
N TYR A 123 -4.83 1.60 -8.97
CA TYR A 123 -3.53 1.68 -9.62
C TYR A 123 -3.50 0.85 -10.91
N LEU A 124 -3.97 -0.39 -10.85
CA LEU A 124 -3.97 -1.27 -12.01
C LEU A 124 -4.87 -0.74 -13.12
N THR A 125 -6.00 -0.16 -12.75
CA THR A 125 -6.92 0.43 -13.73
C THR A 125 -6.24 1.60 -14.47
N ARG A 126 -5.51 2.43 -13.75
CA ARG A 126 -4.81 3.55 -14.38
C ARG A 126 -3.67 3.09 -15.27
N LEU A 127 -3.00 2.01 -14.90
CA LEU A 127 -1.96 1.45 -15.76
C LEU A 127 -2.54 0.90 -17.07
N ALA A 128 -3.70 0.27 -16.99
CA ALA A 128 -4.33 -0.34 -18.17
C ALA A 128 -4.96 0.70 -19.08
N GLY A 129 -5.39 1.80 -18.50
CA GLY A 129 -6.06 2.85 -19.23
C GLY A 129 -5.17 3.91 -19.75
#